data_b880f97251be58dcb1d75c0734e79cb2
#
_entry.id   b880f97251be58dcb1d75c0734e79cb2
#
_cell.length_a   1.000
_cell.length_b   1.000
_cell.length_c   1.000
_cell.angle_alpha   90.00
_cell.angle_beta   90.00
_cell.angle_gamma   90.00
#
_symmetry.space_group_name_H-M   'P 1'
#
loop_
_entity.id
_entity.type
_entity.pdbx_description
1 polymer ?
#
loop_
_entity_poly.entity_id
_entity_poly.type
_entity_poly.pdbx_seq_one_letter_code
_entity_poly.pdbx_strand_id
1 'polypeptide(L)'
;MNLKPFNTIGIGVTFSPNLKANIHEASRLAAFINCKLILIHVGIKSQEKEDAFKSILKPFIKDNLDYEIVFQTGDPVEVILSTSHQKNVDLLILGALKRENFLKYYMGSIARKITRSAKCSVLLLINPSVNRVPCDHIVVNGLKDPKTKETINTAIFMANKLGSKKVTIVEEISQDEVSIVIDDDKSLRKSTIVKERIRLREESRVKKIIKEIPEDYLSDITLKTQPIFGKRGYSIGHYAQVARADLLVMNAPSKMTFWDRLFPHDFEHILTELPTDVLIVQ
;
A
#
# COMPACT_ATOMS: atom_id res chain seq x y z
N MET A 1 10.76 7.03 -19.68
CA MET A 1 9.96 5.89 -19.13
C MET A 1 8.80 6.48 -18.36
N ASN A 2 7.57 6.07 -18.63
CA ASN A 2 6.42 6.57 -17.87
C ASN A 2 6.22 5.65 -16.67
N LEU A 3 6.35 6.18 -15.44
CA LEU A 3 6.16 5.41 -14.22
C LEU A 3 4.69 5.31 -13.79
N LYS A 4 3.72 5.86 -14.55
CA LYS A 4 2.30 5.87 -14.17
C LYS A 4 1.75 4.45 -14.05
N PRO A 5 1.53 3.90 -12.82
CA PRO A 5 1.10 2.52 -12.63
C PRO A 5 -0.42 2.35 -12.70
N PHE A 6 -1.20 3.45 -12.55
CA PHE A 6 -2.64 3.40 -12.40
C PHE A 6 -3.36 4.33 -13.39
N ASN A 7 -4.47 3.85 -13.98
CA ASN A 7 -5.37 4.59 -14.86
C ASN A 7 -6.80 4.60 -14.33
N THR A 8 -7.18 3.59 -13.56
CA THR A 8 -8.53 3.45 -13.01
C THR A 8 -8.46 3.05 -11.54
N ILE A 9 -9.02 3.89 -10.68
CA ILE A 9 -9.15 3.62 -9.25
C ILE A 9 -10.56 3.14 -8.97
N GLY A 10 -10.69 2.01 -8.25
CA GLY A 10 -11.95 1.55 -7.68
C GLY A 10 -12.01 1.80 -6.18
N ILE A 11 -13.16 2.11 -5.64
CA ILE A 11 -13.40 2.15 -4.19
C ILE A 11 -14.71 1.47 -3.84
N GLY A 12 -14.65 0.52 -2.89
CA GLY A 12 -15.86 -0.04 -2.26
C GLY A 12 -16.48 0.97 -1.30
N VAL A 13 -17.74 1.35 -1.54
CA VAL A 13 -18.43 2.36 -0.72
C VAL A 13 -19.69 1.78 -0.04
N THR A 14 -19.84 2.10 1.24
CA THR A 14 -21.02 1.74 2.04
C THR A 14 -21.41 2.94 2.90
N PHE A 15 -22.70 3.04 3.25
CA PHE A 15 -23.20 4.09 4.13
C PHE A 15 -22.70 3.85 5.56
N SER A 16 -21.54 4.36 5.86
CA SER A 16 -20.84 4.28 7.15
C SER A 16 -20.41 5.68 7.60
N PRO A 17 -20.02 5.88 8.85
CA PRO A 17 -19.51 7.16 9.32
C PRO A 17 -18.33 7.71 8.49
N ASN A 18 -17.51 6.81 7.91
CA ASN A 18 -16.33 7.17 7.12
C ASN A 18 -16.63 7.33 5.62
N LEU A 19 -17.88 7.18 5.16
CA LEU A 19 -18.21 7.24 3.73
C LEU A 19 -17.66 8.51 3.06
N LYS A 20 -17.94 9.67 3.62
CA LYS A 20 -17.50 10.95 3.06
C LYS A 20 -15.98 11.05 3.02
N ALA A 21 -15.30 10.67 4.08
CA ALA A 21 -13.84 10.70 4.16
C ALA A 21 -13.20 9.75 3.14
N ASN A 22 -13.72 8.53 3.03
CA ASN A 22 -13.23 7.55 2.05
C ASN A 22 -13.38 8.03 0.60
N ILE A 23 -14.55 8.60 0.24
CA ILE A 23 -14.77 9.15 -1.11
C ILE A 23 -13.85 10.35 -1.35
N HIS A 24 -13.65 11.22 -0.36
CA HIS A 24 -12.76 12.38 -0.49
C HIS A 24 -11.30 11.94 -0.71
N GLU A 25 -10.80 10.93 0.03
CA GLU A 25 -9.44 10.40 -0.18
C GLU A 25 -9.28 9.80 -1.58
N ALA A 26 -10.23 8.96 -2.00
CA ALA A 26 -10.20 8.35 -3.32
C ALA A 26 -10.27 9.40 -4.45
N SER A 27 -11.11 10.42 -4.28
CA SER A 27 -11.26 11.51 -5.27
C SER A 27 -9.99 12.36 -5.37
N ARG A 28 -9.37 12.72 -4.23
CA ARG A 28 -8.09 13.44 -4.22
C ARG A 28 -7.00 12.63 -4.90
N LEU A 29 -6.90 11.35 -4.57
CA LEU A 29 -5.90 10.48 -5.18
C LEU A 29 -6.12 10.38 -6.68
N ALA A 30 -7.36 10.17 -7.14
CA ALA A 30 -7.70 10.11 -8.56
C ALA A 30 -7.33 11.41 -9.29
N ALA A 31 -7.59 12.57 -8.69
CA ALA A 31 -7.21 13.87 -9.22
C ALA A 31 -5.68 14.04 -9.30
N PHE A 32 -4.92 13.70 -8.24
CA PHE A 32 -3.46 13.82 -8.20
C PHE A 32 -2.74 12.98 -9.26
N ILE A 33 -3.23 11.76 -9.51
CA ILE A 33 -2.63 10.86 -10.49
C ILE A 33 -3.32 10.89 -11.85
N ASN A 34 -4.35 11.74 -12.01
CA ASN A 34 -5.16 11.88 -13.23
C ASN A 34 -5.72 10.53 -13.70
N CYS A 35 -6.58 9.93 -12.86
CA CYS A 35 -7.21 8.63 -13.09
C CYS A 35 -8.73 8.72 -13.04
N LYS A 36 -9.40 7.78 -13.71
CA LYS A 36 -10.85 7.57 -13.54
C LYS A 36 -11.12 6.97 -12.15
N LEU A 37 -12.20 7.45 -11.49
CA LEU A 37 -12.66 6.92 -10.21
C LEU A 37 -13.95 6.14 -10.36
N ILE A 38 -13.99 4.92 -9.83
CA ILE A 38 -15.20 4.07 -9.84
C ILE A 38 -15.63 3.81 -8.39
N LEU A 39 -16.81 4.33 -8.03
CA LEU A 39 -17.46 4.02 -6.76
C LEU A 39 -18.28 2.74 -6.93
N ILE A 40 -17.99 1.72 -6.15
CA ILE A 40 -18.67 0.41 -6.18
C ILE A 40 -19.53 0.27 -4.93
N HIS A 41 -20.85 0.37 -5.09
CA HIS A 41 -21.81 0.16 -4.01
C HIS A 41 -22.50 -1.17 -4.15
N VAL A 42 -22.38 -2.01 -3.12
CA VAL A 42 -23.09 -3.30 -3.05
C VAL A 42 -24.47 -3.07 -2.47
N GLY A 43 -25.48 -3.15 -3.34
CA GLY A 43 -26.87 -2.94 -2.96
C GLY A 43 -27.75 -2.46 -4.12
N ILE A 44 -29.03 -2.32 -3.84
CA ILE A 44 -30.01 -1.85 -4.82
C ILE A 44 -29.79 -0.35 -5.07
N LYS A 45 -29.80 0.03 -6.36
CA LYS A 45 -29.76 1.44 -6.77
C LYS A 45 -31.01 2.17 -6.30
N SER A 46 -30.86 3.36 -5.72
CA SER A 46 -31.94 4.31 -5.50
C SER A 46 -31.45 5.72 -5.85
N GLN A 47 -32.38 6.61 -6.21
CA GLN A 47 -32.06 7.98 -6.52
C GLN A 47 -31.42 8.69 -5.33
N GLU A 48 -31.92 8.46 -4.12
CA GLU A 48 -31.40 9.02 -2.87
C GLU A 48 -29.92 8.65 -2.65
N LYS A 49 -29.56 7.38 -2.86
CA LYS A 49 -28.16 6.92 -2.71
C LYS A 49 -27.25 7.54 -3.76
N GLU A 50 -27.72 7.59 -5.00
CA GLU A 50 -26.96 8.20 -6.10
C GLU A 50 -26.72 9.69 -5.86
N ASP A 51 -27.73 10.42 -5.40
CA ASP A 51 -27.63 11.84 -5.07
C ASP A 51 -26.71 12.09 -3.87
N ALA A 52 -26.74 11.21 -2.86
CA ALA A 52 -25.83 11.26 -1.73
C ALA A 52 -24.36 11.13 -2.19
N PHE A 53 -24.02 10.15 -3.06
CA PHE A 53 -22.67 10.02 -3.60
C PHE A 53 -22.26 11.22 -4.46
N LYS A 54 -23.14 11.70 -5.34
CA LYS A 54 -22.90 12.90 -6.16
C LYS A 54 -22.68 14.15 -5.31
N SER A 55 -23.43 14.29 -4.21
CA SER A 55 -23.27 15.39 -3.25
C SER A 55 -21.87 15.37 -2.62
N ILE A 56 -21.36 14.19 -2.24
CA ILE A 56 -20.00 14.04 -1.68
C ILE A 56 -18.93 14.33 -2.74
N LEU A 57 -19.14 13.93 -3.99
CA LEU A 57 -18.21 14.15 -5.11
C LEU A 57 -18.21 15.60 -5.61
N LYS A 58 -19.23 16.39 -5.30
CA LYS A 58 -19.42 17.75 -5.86
C LYS A 58 -18.18 18.66 -5.79
N PRO A 59 -17.34 18.67 -4.72
CA PRO A 59 -16.12 19.49 -4.70
C PRO A 59 -15.13 19.13 -5.81
N PHE A 60 -15.05 17.85 -6.19
CA PHE A 60 -14.06 17.32 -7.13
C PHE A 60 -14.53 17.36 -8.59
N ILE A 61 -15.84 17.40 -8.83
CA ILE A 61 -16.41 17.51 -10.18
C ILE A 61 -15.99 18.85 -10.84
N LYS A 62 -15.82 19.89 -10.04
CA LYS A 62 -15.33 21.19 -10.52
C LYS A 62 -13.89 21.11 -11.06
N ASP A 63 -13.11 20.14 -10.58
CA ASP A 63 -11.72 19.89 -10.97
C ASP A 63 -11.62 18.82 -12.08
N ASN A 64 -12.71 18.58 -12.82
CA ASN A 64 -12.82 17.62 -13.93
C ASN A 64 -12.52 16.16 -13.55
N LEU A 65 -12.89 15.74 -12.32
CA LEU A 65 -12.79 14.34 -11.92
C LEU A 65 -13.68 13.47 -12.85
N ASP A 66 -13.06 12.56 -13.59
CA ASP A 66 -13.78 11.49 -14.29
C ASP A 66 -14.20 10.41 -13.29
N TYR A 67 -15.51 10.15 -13.17
CA TYR A 67 -16.02 9.16 -12.23
C TYR A 67 -17.22 8.39 -12.76
N GLU A 68 -17.40 7.19 -12.18
CA GLU A 68 -18.56 6.34 -12.43
C GLU A 68 -19.07 5.77 -11.09
N ILE A 69 -20.40 5.67 -10.93
CA ILE A 69 -21.02 5.04 -9.75
C ILE A 69 -21.69 3.75 -10.21
N VAL A 70 -21.26 2.61 -9.66
CA VAL A 70 -21.76 1.28 -9.95
C VAL A 70 -22.56 0.77 -8.74
N PHE A 71 -23.81 0.34 -9.00
CA PHE A 71 -24.67 -0.32 -8.03
C PHE A 71 -24.85 -1.77 -8.49
N GLN A 72 -24.54 -2.72 -7.63
CA GLN A 72 -24.72 -4.13 -7.92
C GLN A 72 -25.11 -4.88 -6.64
N THR A 73 -26.12 -5.77 -6.73
CA THR A 73 -26.54 -6.63 -5.63
C THR A 73 -25.73 -7.92 -5.63
N GLY A 74 -25.49 -8.52 -4.48
CA GLY A 74 -24.77 -9.79 -4.34
C GLY A 74 -23.85 -9.83 -3.12
N ASP A 75 -22.99 -10.85 -3.06
CA ASP A 75 -21.95 -10.93 -2.04
C ASP A 75 -20.94 -9.80 -2.21
N PRO A 76 -20.60 -9.06 -1.16
CA PRO A 76 -19.71 -7.90 -1.26
C PRO A 76 -18.33 -8.22 -1.83
N VAL A 77 -17.75 -9.37 -1.53
CA VAL A 77 -16.44 -9.77 -2.04
C VAL A 77 -16.52 -10.05 -3.54
N GLU A 78 -17.50 -10.81 -3.96
CA GLU A 78 -17.71 -11.17 -5.37
C GLU A 78 -18.04 -9.94 -6.23
N VAL A 79 -18.94 -9.09 -5.76
CA VAL A 79 -19.33 -7.86 -6.47
C VAL A 79 -18.14 -6.92 -6.65
N ILE A 80 -17.38 -6.64 -5.59
CA ILE A 80 -16.25 -5.72 -5.68
C ILE A 80 -15.17 -6.28 -6.60
N LEU A 81 -14.83 -7.57 -6.49
CA LEU A 81 -13.81 -8.20 -7.34
C LEU A 81 -14.24 -8.28 -8.81
N SER A 82 -15.48 -8.71 -9.08
CA SER A 82 -15.98 -8.83 -10.45
C SER A 82 -16.12 -7.46 -11.12
N THR A 83 -16.65 -6.45 -10.41
CA THR A 83 -16.75 -5.09 -10.92
C THR A 83 -15.37 -4.48 -11.18
N SER A 84 -14.41 -4.68 -10.26
CA SER A 84 -13.04 -4.22 -10.45
C SER A 84 -12.41 -4.81 -11.72
N HIS A 85 -12.62 -6.11 -11.97
CA HIS A 85 -12.15 -6.77 -13.17
C HIS A 85 -12.83 -6.23 -14.44
N GLN A 86 -14.17 -6.12 -14.44
CA GLN A 86 -14.96 -5.66 -15.58
C GLN A 86 -14.64 -4.21 -15.98
N LYS A 87 -14.31 -3.37 -14.99
CA LYS A 87 -14.00 -1.95 -15.18
C LYS A 87 -12.50 -1.68 -15.33
N ASN A 88 -11.67 -2.71 -15.42
CA ASN A 88 -10.21 -2.61 -15.52
C ASN A 88 -9.62 -1.73 -14.41
N VAL A 89 -10.09 -1.93 -13.17
CA VAL A 89 -9.52 -1.26 -11.99
C VAL A 89 -8.11 -1.80 -11.76
N ASP A 90 -7.14 -0.93 -11.71
CA ASP A 90 -5.73 -1.26 -11.44
C ASP A 90 -5.27 -0.83 -10.04
N LEU A 91 -6.05 0.01 -9.36
CA LEU A 91 -5.89 0.31 -7.93
C LEU A 91 -7.24 0.25 -7.21
N LEU A 92 -7.42 -0.68 -6.27
CA LEU A 92 -8.63 -0.79 -5.45
C LEU A 92 -8.39 -0.22 -4.05
N ILE A 93 -9.23 0.74 -3.64
CA ILE A 93 -9.15 1.36 -2.31
C ILE A 93 -10.14 0.69 -1.36
N LEU A 94 -9.68 0.33 -0.18
CA LEU A 94 -10.47 -0.27 0.89
C LEU A 94 -10.20 0.45 2.22
N GLY A 95 -11.26 0.76 2.96
CA GLY A 95 -11.14 1.29 4.32
C GLY A 95 -10.85 0.20 5.34
N ALA A 96 -9.94 0.45 6.27
CA ALA A 96 -9.71 -0.39 7.43
C ALA A 96 -10.72 -0.08 8.56
N LEU A 97 -10.84 -0.99 9.52
CA LEU A 97 -11.69 -0.84 10.70
C LEU A 97 -10.83 -0.48 11.91
N LYS A 98 -11.34 0.39 12.76
CA LYS A 98 -10.73 0.71 14.06
C LYS A 98 -11.29 -0.22 15.13
N ARG A 99 -10.44 -0.78 15.99
CA ARG A 99 -10.91 -1.51 17.19
C ARG A 99 -11.38 -0.49 18.23
N GLU A 100 -12.58 -0.68 18.77
CA GLU A 100 -13.22 0.25 19.71
C GLU A 100 -12.37 0.50 20.96
N ASN A 101 -11.63 -0.51 21.44
CA ASN A 101 -10.86 -0.44 22.69
C ASN A 101 -9.35 -0.30 22.51
N PHE A 102 -8.85 -0.12 21.27
CA PHE A 102 -7.41 -0.01 21.00
C PHE A 102 -7.15 1.05 19.94
N LEU A 103 -6.01 1.73 20.04
CA LEU A 103 -5.50 2.65 19.01
C LEU A 103 -4.96 1.91 17.76
N LYS A 104 -5.41 0.66 17.54
CA LYS A 104 -4.91 -0.20 16.47
C LYS A 104 -5.98 -0.36 15.39
N TYR A 105 -5.56 -0.28 14.14
CA TYR A 105 -6.38 -0.53 12.97
C TYR A 105 -6.18 -1.96 12.49
N TYR A 106 -7.24 -2.58 12.02
CA TYR A 106 -7.17 -3.92 11.45
C TYR A 106 -8.05 -4.04 10.23
N MET A 107 -7.75 -5.01 9.40
CA MET A 107 -8.54 -5.30 8.23
C MET A 107 -9.72 -6.21 8.57
N GLY A 108 -10.92 -5.75 8.27
CA GLY A 108 -12.15 -6.56 8.38
C GLY A 108 -12.13 -7.77 7.44
N SER A 109 -12.97 -8.77 7.74
CA SER A 109 -12.99 -10.04 6.98
C SER A 109 -13.24 -9.87 5.49
N ILE A 110 -14.13 -8.95 5.09
CA ILE A 110 -14.43 -8.65 3.68
C ILE A 110 -13.20 -8.04 2.99
N ALA A 111 -12.63 -6.96 3.56
CA ALA A 111 -11.46 -6.30 2.99
C ALA A 111 -10.26 -7.26 2.90
N ARG A 112 -10.06 -8.13 3.89
CA ARG A 112 -9.02 -9.16 3.86
C ARG A 112 -9.21 -10.17 2.73
N LYS A 113 -10.45 -10.66 2.52
CA LYS A 113 -10.76 -11.57 1.40
C LYS A 113 -10.52 -10.89 0.06
N ILE A 114 -10.98 -9.64 -0.10
CA ILE A 114 -10.76 -8.86 -1.31
C ILE A 114 -9.26 -8.68 -1.58
N THR A 115 -8.49 -8.23 -0.58
CA THR A 115 -7.04 -8.00 -0.72
C THR A 115 -6.27 -9.26 -1.13
N ARG A 116 -6.67 -10.43 -0.63
CA ARG A 116 -6.07 -11.72 -1.00
C ARG A 116 -6.44 -12.20 -2.40
N SER A 117 -7.57 -11.75 -2.94
CA SER A 117 -8.15 -12.25 -4.19
C SER A 117 -8.06 -11.23 -5.33
N ALA A 118 -7.73 -9.97 -5.03
CA ALA A 118 -7.60 -8.91 -6.01
C ALA A 118 -6.48 -9.23 -6.99
N LYS A 119 -6.73 -8.95 -8.28
CA LYS A 119 -5.75 -9.05 -9.36
C LYS A 119 -5.12 -7.69 -9.71
N CYS A 120 -5.48 -6.66 -8.98
CA CYS A 120 -4.97 -5.31 -9.06
C CYS A 120 -4.32 -4.90 -7.74
N SER A 121 -3.58 -3.81 -7.73
CA SER A 121 -3.02 -3.22 -6.51
C SER A 121 -4.12 -2.80 -5.55
N VAL A 122 -3.83 -2.84 -4.25
CA VAL A 122 -4.80 -2.51 -3.19
C VAL A 122 -4.23 -1.46 -2.25
N LEU A 123 -4.95 -0.36 -2.05
CA LEU A 123 -4.64 0.66 -1.05
C LEU A 123 -5.59 0.52 0.15
N LEU A 124 -5.03 0.34 1.33
CA LEU A 124 -5.73 0.22 2.59
C LEU A 124 -5.63 1.55 3.34
N LEU A 125 -6.76 2.22 3.55
CA LEU A 125 -6.84 3.47 4.31
C LEU A 125 -7.20 3.18 5.76
N ILE A 126 -6.35 3.61 6.70
CA ILE A 126 -6.59 3.41 8.13
C ILE A 126 -7.31 4.59 8.80
N ASN A 127 -7.06 5.80 8.35
CA ASN A 127 -7.64 7.00 8.96
C ASN A 127 -8.03 8.02 7.89
N PRO A 128 -9.05 7.70 7.05
CA PRO A 128 -9.47 8.57 5.97
C PRO A 128 -9.97 9.91 6.52
N SER A 129 -9.65 11.00 5.83
CA SER A 129 -9.99 12.36 6.23
C SER A 129 -10.76 13.10 5.14
N VAL A 130 -11.74 13.92 5.54
CA VAL A 130 -12.43 14.84 4.63
C VAL A 130 -11.46 15.92 4.15
N ASN A 131 -10.59 16.42 5.03
CA ASN A 131 -9.56 17.38 4.69
C ASN A 131 -8.30 16.67 4.20
N ARG A 132 -7.54 17.34 3.33
CA ARG A 132 -6.26 16.79 2.87
C ARG A 132 -5.28 16.67 4.04
N VAL A 133 -4.75 15.47 4.24
CA VAL A 133 -3.61 15.21 5.12
C VAL A 133 -2.38 15.00 4.20
N PRO A 134 -1.28 15.72 4.39
CA PRO A 134 -0.06 15.50 3.62
C PRO A 134 0.49 14.09 3.83
N CYS A 135 1.03 13.51 2.77
CA CYS A 135 1.81 12.26 2.82
C CYS A 135 3.28 12.65 2.66
N ASP A 136 3.97 12.94 3.75
CA ASP A 136 5.34 13.47 3.71
C ASP A 136 6.40 12.38 3.66
N HIS A 137 6.13 11.21 4.24
CA HIS A 137 7.08 10.11 4.32
C HIS A 137 6.49 8.77 3.85
N ILE A 138 7.06 8.24 2.77
CA ILE A 138 6.74 6.90 2.26
C ILE A 138 7.84 5.92 2.65
N VAL A 139 7.45 4.79 3.24
CA VAL A 139 8.32 3.63 3.43
C VAL A 139 7.99 2.60 2.36
N VAL A 140 8.98 2.05 1.68
CA VAL A 140 8.78 1.03 0.65
C VAL A 140 9.61 -0.22 0.93
N ASN A 141 9.00 -1.37 0.71
CA ASN A 141 9.66 -2.65 0.88
C ASN A 141 10.66 -2.91 -0.26
N GLY A 142 11.94 -3.02 0.09
CA GLY A 142 13.05 -3.28 -0.80
C GLY A 142 13.48 -4.75 -0.84
N LEU A 143 12.60 -5.71 -0.56
CA LEU A 143 12.90 -7.15 -0.55
C LEU A 143 13.59 -7.62 -1.84
N LYS A 144 14.33 -8.71 -1.74
CA LYS A 144 14.86 -9.43 -2.90
C LYS A 144 13.73 -10.27 -3.54
N ASP A 145 12.93 -9.61 -4.37
CA ASP A 145 11.79 -10.18 -5.09
C ASP A 145 11.74 -9.61 -6.51
N PRO A 146 11.32 -10.36 -7.53
CA PRO A 146 11.19 -9.86 -8.91
C PRO A 146 10.32 -8.61 -9.05
N LYS A 147 9.27 -8.47 -8.23
CA LYS A 147 8.35 -7.33 -8.23
C LYS A 147 8.91 -6.07 -7.54
N THR A 148 10.01 -6.18 -6.79
CA THR A 148 10.53 -5.05 -5.99
C THR A 148 10.84 -3.82 -6.84
N LYS A 149 11.31 -4.01 -8.07
CA LYS A 149 11.54 -2.88 -8.99
C LYS A 149 10.25 -2.11 -9.26
N GLU A 150 9.16 -2.82 -9.55
CA GLU A 150 7.84 -2.22 -9.79
C GLU A 150 7.29 -1.53 -8.54
N THR A 151 7.46 -2.15 -7.39
CA THR A 151 7.04 -1.60 -6.09
C THR A 151 7.79 -0.31 -5.76
N ILE A 152 9.10 -0.25 -5.98
CA ILE A 152 9.90 0.97 -5.79
C ILE A 152 9.46 2.05 -6.78
N ASN A 153 9.28 1.71 -8.06
CA ASN A 153 8.82 2.65 -9.08
C ASN A 153 7.44 3.23 -8.74
N THR A 154 6.53 2.38 -8.26
CA THR A 154 5.19 2.81 -7.81
C THR A 154 5.30 3.74 -6.60
N ALA A 155 6.15 3.43 -5.62
CA ALA A 155 6.36 4.27 -4.45
C ALA A 155 6.91 5.66 -4.82
N ILE A 156 7.89 5.72 -5.74
CA ILE A 156 8.45 6.99 -6.23
C ILE A 156 7.41 7.78 -7.02
N PHE A 157 6.63 7.11 -7.90
CA PHE A 157 5.53 7.77 -8.59
C PHE A 157 4.52 8.37 -7.61
N MET A 158 4.11 7.60 -6.60
CA MET A 158 3.18 8.08 -5.56
C MET A 158 3.78 9.25 -4.79
N ALA A 159 5.05 9.17 -4.39
CA ALA A 159 5.74 10.26 -3.70
C ALA A 159 5.73 11.56 -4.51
N ASN A 160 6.06 11.49 -5.80
CA ASN A 160 6.05 12.63 -6.70
C ASN A 160 4.63 13.24 -6.81
N LYS A 161 3.59 12.40 -7.00
CA LYS A 161 2.21 12.87 -7.18
C LYS A 161 1.56 13.40 -5.90
N LEU A 162 1.91 12.83 -4.75
CA LEU A 162 1.40 13.27 -3.45
C LEU A 162 2.18 14.47 -2.89
N GLY A 163 3.36 14.77 -3.43
CA GLY A 163 4.27 15.81 -2.95
C GLY A 163 5.04 15.38 -1.70
N SER A 164 5.30 14.07 -1.56
CA SER A 164 6.05 13.52 -0.43
C SER A 164 7.50 14.01 -0.44
N LYS A 165 8.03 14.32 0.75
CA LYS A 165 9.39 14.86 0.91
C LYS A 165 10.44 13.77 1.07
N LYS A 166 10.03 12.59 1.53
CA LYS A 166 10.93 11.51 1.90
C LYS A 166 10.42 10.15 1.45
N VAL A 167 11.30 9.37 0.86
CA VAL A 167 11.08 7.95 0.60
C VAL A 167 12.20 7.13 1.24
N THR A 168 11.85 6.15 2.07
CA THR A 168 12.80 5.23 2.67
C THR A 168 12.58 3.83 2.12
N ILE A 169 13.57 3.30 1.39
CA ILE A 169 13.56 1.92 0.91
C ILE A 169 14.15 1.06 2.01
N VAL A 170 13.33 0.17 2.57
CA VAL A 170 13.71 -0.72 3.66
C VAL A 170 14.02 -2.11 3.12
N GLU A 171 15.25 -2.54 3.31
CA GLU A 171 15.72 -3.87 2.96
C GLU A 171 15.62 -4.75 4.22
N GLU A 172 14.58 -5.56 4.25
CA GLU A 172 14.30 -6.47 5.36
C GLU A 172 15.10 -7.76 5.19
N ILE A 173 16.17 -7.92 5.99
CA ILE A 173 17.09 -9.04 5.95
C ILE A 173 16.75 -10.01 7.07
N SER A 174 16.50 -11.28 6.75
CA SER A 174 16.23 -12.31 7.77
C SER A 174 17.44 -12.49 8.69
N GLN A 175 17.19 -12.59 9.99
CA GLN A 175 18.26 -12.92 10.95
C GLN A 175 18.90 -14.26 10.66
N ASP A 176 18.19 -15.20 10.05
CA ASP A 176 18.69 -16.53 9.69
C ASP A 176 19.80 -16.47 8.61
N GLU A 177 19.85 -15.37 7.82
CA GLU A 177 20.94 -15.14 6.87
C GLU A 177 22.29 -14.87 7.58
N VAL A 178 22.25 -14.58 8.89
CA VAL A 178 23.43 -14.32 9.73
C VAL A 178 23.60 -15.43 10.78
N SER A 179 23.43 -16.67 10.41
CA SER A 179 23.47 -17.84 11.32
C SER A 179 24.85 -18.13 11.93
N ILE A 180 25.40 -17.14 12.66
CA ILE A 180 26.62 -17.30 13.46
C ILE A 180 26.26 -17.21 14.93
N VAL A 181 26.47 -18.29 15.66
CA VAL A 181 26.38 -18.30 17.12
C VAL A 181 27.53 -17.44 17.66
N ILE A 182 27.19 -16.46 18.50
CA ILE A 182 28.15 -15.54 19.08
C ILE A 182 28.45 -16.02 20.48
N ASP A 183 29.63 -16.59 20.69
CA ASP A 183 30.10 -17.14 21.95
C ASP A 183 31.47 -16.57 22.38
N ASP A 184 32.19 -15.91 21.45
CA ASP A 184 33.47 -15.26 21.69
C ASP A 184 33.67 -14.01 20.80
N ASP A 185 34.75 -13.27 21.03
CA ASP A 185 35.10 -12.09 20.23
C ASP A 185 35.35 -12.40 18.76
N LYS A 186 35.81 -13.60 18.42
CA LYS A 186 36.08 -14.01 17.05
C LYS A 186 34.79 -14.26 16.29
N SER A 187 33.83 -14.93 16.91
CA SER A 187 32.50 -15.17 16.35
C SER A 187 31.70 -13.85 16.22
N LEU A 188 31.83 -12.93 17.18
CA LEU A 188 31.27 -11.60 17.11
C LEU A 188 31.79 -10.80 15.90
N ARG A 189 33.12 -10.75 15.72
CA ARG A 189 33.75 -10.09 14.56
C ARG A 189 33.30 -10.72 13.24
N LYS A 190 33.24 -12.04 13.16
CA LYS A 190 32.78 -12.77 11.99
C LYS A 190 31.31 -12.42 11.67
N SER A 191 30.44 -12.41 12.67
CA SER A 191 29.04 -12.01 12.52
C SER A 191 28.91 -10.58 11.99
N THR A 192 29.66 -9.63 12.54
CA THR A 192 29.69 -8.23 12.10
C THR A 192 30.11 -8.10 10.63
N ILE A 193 31.16 -8.81 10.20
CA ILE A 193 31.63 -8.80 8.81
C ILE A 193 30.56 -9.37 7.87
N VAL A 194 29.90 -10.47 8.27
CA VAL A 194 28.84 -11.06 7.45
C VAL A 194 27.65 -10.13 7.32
N LYS A 195 27.19 -9.51 8.41
CA LYS A 195 26.12 -8.51 8.38
C LYS A 195 26.46 -7.34 7.45
N GLU A 196 27.67 -6.82 7.55
CA GLU A 196 28.11 -5.71 6.69
C GLU A 196 28.15 -6.10 5.20
N ARG A 197 28.63 -7.29 4.86
CA ARG A 197 28.62 -7.81 3.48
C ARG A 197 27.19 -7.94 2.93
N ILE A 198 26.27 -8.46 3.74
CA ILE A 198 24.85 -8.59 3.35
C ILE A 198 24.26 -7.19 3.12
N ARG A 199 24.48 -6.26 4.05
CA ARG A 199 24.04 -4.88 3.94
C ARG A 199 24.51 -4.22 2.64
N LEU A 200 25.79 -4.29 2.33
CA LEU A 200 26.39 -3.70 1.12
C LEU A 200 25.85 -4.35 -0.16
N ARG A 201 25.61 -5.66 -0.14
CA ARG A 201 25.02 -6.39 -1.27
C ARG A 201 23.60 -5.87 -1.55
N GLU A 202 22.74 -5.82 -0.54
CA GLU A 202 21.35 -5.38 -0.69
C GLU A 202 21.28 -3.89 -1.08
N GLU A 203 22.07 -3.05 -0.45
CA GLU A 203 22.18 -1.62 -0.80
C GLU A 203 22.62 -1.44 -2.27
N SER A 204 23.59 -2.23 -2.75
CA SER A 204 24.02 -2.20 -4.14
C SER A 204 22.91 -2.62 -5.10
N ARG A 205 22.09 -3.61 -4.73
CA ARG A 205 20.95 -4.06 -5.50
C ARG A 205 19.91 -2.98 -5.65
N VAL A 206 19.52 -2.33 -4.55
CA VAL A 206 18.55 -1.25 -4.55
C VAL A 206 19.07 -0.03 -5.31
N LYS A 207 20.34 0.34 -5.14
CA LYS A 207 20.97 1.43 -5.92
C LYS A 207 20.91 1.21 -7.43
N LYS A 208 21.00 -0.04 -7.90
CA LYS A 208 20.82 -0.35 -9.33
C LYS A 208 19.40 -0.04 -9.81
N ILE A 209 18.39 -0.39 -9.01
CA ILE A 209 16.98 -0.07 -9.33
C ILE A 209 16.78 1.45 -9.38
N ILE A 210 17.29 2.17 -8.38
CA ILE A 210 17.16 3.63 -8.30
C ILE A 210 17.78 4.33 -9.51
N LYS A 211 18.94 3.87 -10.00
CA LYS A 211 19.62 4.43 -11.17
C LYS A 211 18.80 4.36 -12.47
N GLU A 212 17.81 3.49 -12.53
CA GLU A 212 16.94 3.34 -13.70
C GLU A 212 15.70 4.27 -13.63
N ILE A 213 15.49 4.96 -12.51
CA ILE A 213 14.38 5.89 -12.32
C ILE A 213 14.77 7.24 -12.93
N PRO A 214 13.90 7.85 -13.75
CA PRO A 214 14.17 9.18 -14.30
C PRO A 214 14.36 10.23 -13.19
N GLU A 215 15.36 11.10 -13.37
CA GLU A 215 15.73 12.12 -12.36
C GLU A 215 14.58 13.06 -12.02
N ASP A 216 13.72 13.39 -13.00
CA ASP A 216 12.53 14.23 -12.79
C ASP A 216 11.60 13.72 -11.68
N TYR A 217 11.58 12.41 -11.42
CA TYR A 217 10.79 11.83 -10.34
C TYR A 217 11.49 11.90 -8.98
N LEU A 218 12.78 12.18 -8.95
CA LEU A 218 13.60 12.17 -7.73
C LEU A 218 13.98 13.57 -7.23
N SER A 219 13.81 14.61 -8.05
CA SER A 219 14.31 15.97 -7.79
C SER A 219 13.89 16.56 -6.44
N ASP A 220 12.64 16.31 -6.03
CA ASP A 220 12.05 16.88 -4.82
C ASP A 220 11.96 15.88 -3.64
N ILE A 221 12.55 14.70 -3.81
CA ILE A 221 12.43 13.59 -2.86
C ILE A 221 13.77 13.28 -2.21
N THR A 222 13.82 13.32 -0.87
CA THR A 222 14.95 12.76 -0.12
C THR A 222 14.82 11.24 -0.09
N LEU A 223 15.66 10.55 -0.86
CA LEU A 223 15.66 9.09 -0.95
C LEU A 223 16.70 8.50 0.02
N LYS A 224 16.28 7.55 0.85
CA LYS A 224 17.13 6.81 1.79
C LYS A 224 16.96 5.30 1.62
N THR A 225 18.05 4.56 1.72
CA THR A 225 18.04 3.09 1.89
C THR A 225 18.30 2.76 3.35
N GLN A 226 17.60 1.75 3.88
CA GLN A 226 17.69 1.36 5.28
C GLN A 226 17.61 -0.16 5.42
N PRO A 227 18.75 -0.86 5.52
CA PRO A 227 18.74 -2.27 5.86
C PRO A 227 18.34 -2.48 7.31
N ILE A 228 17.46 -3.43 7.55
CA ILE A 228 17.05 -3.87 8.88
C ILE A 228 17.18 -5.38 8.99
N PHE A 229 17.73 -5.86 10.10
CA PHE A 229 17.81 -7.29 10.40
C PHE A 229 16.64 -7.66 11.32
N GLY A 230 15.81 -8.60 10.89
CA GLY A 230 14.66 -8.98 11.67
C GLY A 230 13.77 -10.05 11.02
N LYS A 231 12.55 -10.16 11.52
CA LYS A 231 11.53 -11.06 10.97
C LYS A 231 10.77 -10.32 9.88
N ARG A 232 10.72 -10.90 8.68
CA ARG A 232 10.00 -10.33 7.53
C ARG A 232 8.56 -9.98 7.87
N GLY A 233 8.06 -8.90 7.28
CA GLY A 233 6.70 -8.38 7.47
C GLY A 233 6.48 -7.70 8.81
N TYR A 234 6.98 -8.26 9.90
CA TYR A 234 6.93 -7.64 11.22
C TYR A 234 7.86 -6.44 11.32
N SER A 235 9.11 -6.60 10.89
CA SER A 235 10.14 -5.57 11.07
C SER A 235 9.87 -4.34 10.23
N ILE A 236 9.38 -4.48 8.99
CA ILE A 236 9.04 -3.33 8.14
C ILE A 236 7.81 -2.59 8.64
N GLY A 237 6.78 -3.31 9.12
CA GLY A 237 5.60 -2.69 9.73
C GLY A 237 5.97 -1.87 10.97
N HIS A 238 6.78 -2.46 11.86
CA HIS A 238 7.30 -1.76 13.03
C HIS A 238 8.17 -0.56 12.65
N TYR A 239 9.05 -0.72 11.65
CA TYR A 239 9.86 0.39 11.15
C TYR A 239 9.00 1.54 10.61
N ALA A 240 7.98 1.24 9.81
CA ALA A 240 7.06 2.24 9.27
C ALA A 240 6.36 3.03 10.40
N GLN A 241 5.93 2.33 11.45
CA GLN A 241 5.31 2.95 12.63
C GLN A 241 6.28 3.86 13.39
N VAL A 242 7.49 3.37 13.72
CA VAL A 242 8.51 4.12 14.47
C VAL A 242 9.01 5.32 13.66
N ALA A 243 9.18 5.14 12.36
CA ALA A 243 9.59 6.20 11.43
C ALA A 243 8.46 7.20 11.12
N ARG A 244 7.25 6.98 11.65
CA ARG A 244 6.03 7.77 11.38
C ARG A 244 5.80 7.94 9.89
N ALA A 245 5.81 6.82 9.17
CA ALA A 245 5.48 6.82 7.76
C ALA A 245 3.98 7.08 7.57
N ASP A 246 3.64 7.85 6.53
CA ASP A 246 2.26 8.12 6.15
C ASP A 246 1.72 7.04 5.20
N LEU A 247 2.63 6.39 4.46
CA LEU A 247 2.30 5.29 3.55
C LEU A 247 3.39 4.22 3.59
N LEU A 248 2.99 2.97 3.73
CA LEU A 248 3.83 1.79 3.50
C LEU A 248 3.49 1.18 2.14
N VAL A 249 4.49 1.05 1.25
CA VAL A 249 4.35 0.41 -0.06
C VAL A 249 5.06 -0.93 -0.04
N MET A 250 4.36 -2.00 -0.42
CA MET A 250 4.92 -3.34 -0.39
C MET A 250 4.44 -4.21 -1.56
N ASN A 251 5.22 -5.24 -1.87
CA ASN A 251 4.85 -6.22 -2.90
C ASN A 251 3.62 -7.01 -2.46
N ALA A 252 2.75 -7.32 -3.40
CA ALA A 252 1.78 -8.40 -3.20
C ALA A 252 2.53 -9.73 -3.08
N PRO A 253 2.06 -10.65 -2.22
CA PRO A 253 2.68 -11.96 -2.07
C PRO A 253 2.64 -12.72 -3.40
N SER A 254 3.78 -13.28 -3.81
CA SER A 254 3.86 -14.17 -4.97
C SER A 254 3.14 -15.46 -4.63
N LYS A 255 2.06 -15.78 -5.37
CA LYS A 255 1.23 -17.01 -5.29
C LYS A 255 1.03 -17.56 -3.86
N MET A 256 -0.15 -17.35 -3.31
CA MET A 256 -0.54 -18.01 -2.05
C MET A 256 -0.70 -19.52 -2.30
N THR A 257 0.25 -20.31 -1.80
CA THR A 257 0.13 -21.77 -1.77
C THR A 257 -0.83 -22.21 -0.66
N PHE A 258 -1.30 -23.48 -0.71
CA PHE A 258 -2.13 -24.06 0.36
C PHE A 258 -1.46 -23.97 1.74
N TRP A 259 -0.12 -24.10 1.80
CA TRP A 259 0.70 -24.00 2.99
C TRP A 259 0.75 -22.59 3.58
N ASP A 260 0.63 -21.56 2.74
CA ASP A 260 0.57 -20.15 3.16
C ASP A 260 -0.70 -19.81 3.96
N ARG A 261 -1.74 -20.66 3.85
CA ARG A 261 -2.96 -20.54 4.65
C ARG A 261 -2.79 -21.07 6.08
N LEU A 262 -1.87 -22.02 6.29
CA LEU A 262 -1.61 -22.65 7.59
C LEU A 262 -0.54 -21.90 8.40
N PHE A 263 0.38 -21.22 7.72
CA PHE A 263 1.43 -20.43 8.35
C PHE A 263 1.33 -18.98 7.86
N PRO A 264 0.96 -18.02 8.74
CA PRO A 264 0.86 -16.62 8.38
C PRO A 264 2.24 -16.12 7.92
N HIS A 265 2.35 -15.78 6.61
CA HIS A 265 3.52 -15.10 6.09
C HIS A 265 3.55 -13.64 6.52
N ASP A 266 4.67 -13.01 6.27
CA ASP A 266 5.04 -11.63 6.57
C ASP A 266 3.92 -10.62 6.28
N PHE A 267 3.16 -10.85 5.21
CA PHE A 267 2.01 -10.07 4.78
C PHE A 267 0.83 -10.10 5.78
N GLU A 268 0.56 -11.25 6.40
CA GLU A 268 -0.56 -11.39 7.35
C GLU A 268 -0.35 -10.58 8.64
N HIS A 269 0.89 -10.38 9.06
CA HIS A 269 1.19 -9.50 10.19
C HIS A 269 0.76 -8.07 9.89
N ILE A 270 1.08 -7.56 8.69
CA ILE A 270 0.67 -6.21 8.27
C ILE A 270 -0.86 -6.09 8.22
N LEU A 271 -1.57 -7.10 7.67
CA LEU A 271 -3.04 -7.08 7.60
C LEU A 271 -3.73 -7.20 8.97
N THR A 272 -3.04 -7.77 9.95
CA THR A 272 -3.57 -7.94 11.31
C THR A 272 -3.42 -6.66 12.13
N GLU A 273 -2.35 -5.91 11.90
CA GLU A 273 -2.05 -4.65 12.56
C GLU A 273 -1.43 -3.67 11.57
N LEU A 274 -2.28 -2.84 10.97
CA LEU A 274 -1.86 -1.86 9.96
C LEU A 274 -1.06 -0.74 10.65
N PRO A 275 0.21 -0.53 10.27
CA PRO A 275 1.06 0.49 10.89
C PRO A 275 0.70 1.92 10.46
N THR A 276 0.24 2.06 9.23
CA THR A 276 -0.15 3.29 8.53
C THR A 276 -1.04 2.89 7.35
N ASP A 277 -1.34 3.79 6.42
CA ASP A 277 -1.91 3.42 5.13
C ASP A 277 -0.96 2.46 4.40
N VAL A 278 -1.50 1.44 3.72
CA VAL A 278 -0.69 0.40 3.08
C VAL A 278 -1.10 0.23 1.62
N LEU A 279 -0.15 0.43 0.71
CA LEU A 279 -0.28 0.14 -0.72
C LEU A 279 0.40 -1.19 -1.05
N ILE A 280 -0.39 -2.15 -1.50
CA ILE A 280 0.04 -3.48 -1.92
C ILE A 280 0.09 -3.48 -3.44
N VAL A 281 1.28 -3.60 -4.02
CA VAL A 281 1.52 -3.57 -5.48
C VAL A 281 1.50 -4.99 -6.03
N GLN A 282 0.63 -5.23 -7.04
CA GLN A 282 0.45 -6.53 -7.72
C GLN A 282 1.49 -6.76 -8.81
#